data_dd19b1ba3c6b3907ecb30cb24fb8da84
#
_entry.id   dd19b1ba3c6b3907ecb30cb24fb8da84
#
_cell.length_a   1.000
_cell.length_b   1.000
_cell.length_c   1.000
_cell.angle_alpha   90.00
_cell.angle_beta   90.00
_cell.angle_gamma   90.00
#
_symmetry.space_group_name_H-M   'P 1'
#
loop_
_entity.id
_entity.type
_entity.pdbx_description
1 polymer ?
#
loop_
_entity_poly.entity_id
_entity_poly.type
_entity_poly.pdbx_seq_one_letter_code
_entity_poly.pdbx_strand_id
1 'polypeptide(L)'
;MNNTFNWLKREKRSTENDVIADVLNGLSPLVNGKTISRKQAMSIPVVTKSVNWIASAIASLPIKMYRRTDKGYIEIYDDYRLPLLNNYSGNCMTANDLKRQVIIDLLLEGNGYAYISKLGNKIEKLSYVPTSKLTYTESVDNIDKIVNVWVDGKQVQDYNVFRLVNNTKNGISGVGFISDCQDLLSTILSSLQYENNSISSGVRRGFLKSKSKLDKDKVDELKQAWKRLTSPSQSDVLVLNAGIEFEDASNTATESQLSQNKTINMHQILAYFGLPTNFFEGANSDAYLTAVRIAVIPIVKQLVNALNNYLLLESEKQDLKFDIDTSEILRINANERYNAYQTGLNSGILTIDEVRRMENLPVLDMQYLKLGLGDVLYNIKDGKIFVPNTGAIVDPNNNDVEIEK
;
A
#
# COMPACT_ATOMS: atom_id res chain seq x y z
N MET A 1 -59.95 6.82 20.18
CA MET A 1 -59.39 8.01 19.49
C MET A 1 -58.05 8.34 20.15
N ASN A 2 -57.04 8.62 19.34
CA ASN A 2 -55.69 9.05 19.59
C ASN A 2 -54.60 7.95 19.67
N ASN A 3 -54.28 7.44 18.53
CA ASN A 3 -52.97 6.93 18.20
C ASN A 3 -52.15 8.07 17.57
N THR A 4 -51.11 8.53 18.24
CA THR A 4 -50.11 9.45 17.68
C THR A 4 -48.72 8.89 17.85
N PHE A 5 -48.15 8.39 16.78
CA PHE A 5 -46.77 8.40 16.33
C PHE A 5 -45.63 8.46 17.38
N ASN A 6 -45.02 7.37 17.63
CA ASN A 6 -43.76 7.22 18.36
C ASN A 6 -42.67 6.57 17.46
N TRP A 7 -42.22 7.29 16.39
CA TRP A 7 -41.11 6.81 15.51
C TRP A 7 -39.83 7.68 15.59
N LEU A 8 -39.78 8.66 16.50
CA LEU A 8 -38.69 9.62 16.60
C LEU A 8 -37.71 9.37 17.77
N LYS A 9 -37.55 8.12 18.24
CA LYS A 9 -36.57 7.80 19.29
C LYS A 9 -35.57 6.72 18.92
N ARG A 10 -35.16 6.64 17.65
CA ARG A 10 -34.23 5.58 17.21
C ARG A 10 -32.84 6.08 16.78
N GLU A 11 -32.55 7.37 16.87
CA GLU A 11 -31.28 7.95 16.39
C GLU A 11 -30.20 8.21 17.44
N LYS A 12 -30.41 7.86 18.71
CA LYS A 12 -29.43 8.13 19.78
C LYS A 12 -28.62 6.93 20.27
N ARG A 13 -28.71 5.77 19.60
CA ARG A 13 -27.97 4.55 20.03
C ARG A 13 -26.73 4.22 19.20
N SER A 14 -26.46 4.91 18.09
CA SER A 14 -25.29 4.62 17.25
C SER A 14 -24.00 5.27 17.74
N THR A 15 -24.08 6.39 18.46
CA THR A 15 -22.90 7.16 18.90
C THR A 15 -22.19 6.60 20.14
N GLU A 16 -22.86 5.89 21.01
CA GLU A 16 -22.21 5.30 22.20
C GLU A 16 -21.52 3.96 21.88
N ASN A 17 -22.07 3.18 20.95
CA ASN A 17 -21.43 1.91 20.53
C ASN A 17 -20.21 2.12 19.64
N ASP A 18 -20.15 3.21 18.85
CA ASP A 18 -18.97 3.53 18.05
C ASP A 18 -17.79 3.96 18.94
N VAL A 19 -18.05 4.67 20.04
CA VAL A 19 -17.02 5.06 21.01
C VAL A 19 -16.50 3.86 21.80
N ILE A 20 -17.35 2.90 22.13
CA ILE A 20 -16.96 1.68 22.87
C ILE A 20 -16.18 0.72 21.95
N ALA A 21 -16.53 0.62 20.68
CA ALA A 21 -15.79 -0.15 19.70
C ALA A 21 -14.38 0.41 19.44
N ASP A 22 -14.24 1.73 19.36
CA ASP A 22 -12.94 2.42 19.26
C ASP A 22 -12.08 2.22 20.53
N VAL A 23 -12.70 2.10 21.70
CA VAL A 23 -12.00 1.86 22.98
C VAL A 23 -11.58 0.39 23.12
N LEU A 24 -12.38 -0.56 22.65
CA LEU A 24 -12.07 -2.01 22.75
C LEU A 24 -11.07 -2.48 21.68
N ASN A 25 -11.04 -1.86 20.50
CA ASN A 25 -10.03 -2.12 19.48
C ASN A 25 -8.72 -1.34 19.70
N GLY A 26 -8.69 -0.45 20.69
CA GLY A 26 -7.58 0.42 21.05
C GLY A 26 -6.56 -0.19 22.02
N LEU A 27 -6.38 -1.52 22.07
CA LEU A 27 -5.25 -2.14 22.79
C LEU A 27 -3.97 -2.08 21.97
N SER A 28 -3.69 -0.93 21.35
CA SER A 28 -2.32 -0.61 20.93
C SER A 28 -1.49 -0.26 22.17
N PRO A 29 -0.25 -0.71 22.29
CA PRO A 29 0.58 -0.46 23.46
C PRO A 29 0.71 1.06 23.70
N LEU A 30 0.37 1.47 24.90
CA LEU A 30 0.50 2.85 25.40
C LEU A 30 1.99 3.19 25.56
N VAL A 31 2.55 3.94 24.62
CA VAL A 31 3.81 4.64 24.83
C VAL A 31 3.45 6.09 25.15
N ASN A 32 3.84 6.55 26.32
CA ASN A 32 3.55 7.90 26.87
C ASN A 32 2.07 8.29 26.94
N GLY A 33 1.14 7.35 27.08
CA GLY A 33 -0.27 7.62 27.30
C GLY A 33 -1.06 8.13 26.10
N LYS A 34 -0.49 8.13 24.87
CA LYS A 34 -1.19 8.58 23.66
C LYS A 34 -1.11 7.51 22.56
N THR A 35 -2.21 6.83 22.34
CA THR A 35 -2.40 6.01 21.13
C THR A 35 -2.60 6.90 19.91
N ILE A 36 -1.86 6.62 18.82
CA ILE A 36 -2.00 7.37 17.57
C ILE A 36 -3.08 6.71 16.72
N SER A 37 -4.09 7.49 16.36
CA SER A 37 -5.16 7.02 15.50
C SER A 37 -4.73 6.98 14.03
N ARG A 38 -5.41 6.14 13.23
CA ARG A 38 -5.27 6.08 11.78
C ARG A 38 -5.38 7.48 11.13
N LYS A 39 -6.36 8.29 11.56
CA LYS A 39 -6.57 9.64 11.05
C LYS A 39 -5.35 10.55 11.30
N GLN A 40 -4.72 10.43 12.47
CA GLN A 40 -3.52 11.20 12.80
C GLN A 40 -2.32 10.73 11.98
N ALA A 41 -2.10 9.42 11.83
CA ALA A 41 -1.04 8.90 10.98
C ALA A 41 -1.21 9.35 9.52
N MET A 42 -2.43 9.28 8.98
CA MET A 42 -2.75 9.73 7.63
C MET A 42 -2.77 11.26 7.47
N SER A 43 -2.71 12.06 8.53
CA SER A 43 -2.53 13.51 8.40
C SER A 43 -1.09 13.90 8.05
N ILE A 44 -0.13 12.98 8.16
CA ILE A 44 1.26 13.17 7.78
C ILE A 44 1.40 12.95 6.26
N PRO A 45 1.78 13.98 5.47
CA PRO A 45 1.74 13.90 4.00
C PRO A 45 2.57 12.76 3.39
N VAL A 46 3.75 12.48 3.94
CA VAL A 46 4.62 11.41 3.44
C VAL A 46 4.03 10.03 3.70
N VAL A 47 3.35 9.82 4.83
CA VAL A 47 2.62 8.57 5.14
C VAL A 47 1.51 8.38 4.13
N THR A 48 0.68 9.40 3.95
CA THR A 48 -0.46 9.35 3.01
C THR A 48 -0.01 9.09 1.59
N LYS A 49 1.05 9.77 1.12
CA LYS A 49 1.61 9.54 -0.22
C LYS A 49 2.14 8.11 -0.38
N SER A 50 2.93 7.62 0.57
CA SER A 50 3.53 6.28 0.51
C SER A 50 2.48 5.18 0.51
N VAL A 51 1.55 5.23 1.46
CA VAL A 51 0.46 4.24 1.58
C VAL A 51 -0.45 4.24 0.35
N ASN A 52 -0.86 5.43 -0.12
CA ASN A 52 -1.73 5.53 -1.29
C ASN A 52 -1.02 5.08 -2.57
N TRP A 53 0.28 5.37 -2.72
CA TRP A 53 1.04 4.92 -3.88
C TRP A 53 1.12 3.39 -3.93
N ILE A 54 1.54 2.74 -2.84
CA ILE A 54 1.65 1.27 -2.77
C ILE A 54 0.28 0.63 -3.01
N ALA A 55 -0.75 1.12 -2.31
CA ALA A 55 -2.10 0.56 -2.42
C ALA A 55 -2.68 0.72 -3.83
N SER A 56 -2.47 1.87 -4.48
CA SER A 56 -2.95 2.10 -5.85
C SER A 56 -2.16 1.28 -6.87
N ALA A 57 -0.85 1.15 -6.71
CA ALA A 57 -0.01 0.32 -7.56
C ALA A 57 -0.47 -1.14 -7.54
N ILE A 58 -0.74 -1.70 -6.36
CA ILE A 58 -1.21 -3.09 -6.23
C ILE A 58 -2.65 -3.24 -6.72
N ALA A 59 -3.54 -2.29 -6.39
CA ALA A 59 -4.95 -2.37 -6.76
C ALA A 59 -5.19 -2.30 -8.27
N SER A 60 -4.31 -1.61 -9.01
CA SER A 60 -4.39 -1.50 -10.48
C SER A 60 -3.98 -2.79 -11.21
N LEU A 61 -3.26 -3.70 -10.54
CA LEU A 61 -2.80 -4.92 -11.18
C LEU A 61 -3.95 -5.89 -11.49
N PRO A 62 -4.00 -6.44 -12.73
CA PRO A 62 -4.99 -7.43 -13.09
C PRO A 62 -4.68 -8.77 -12.41
N ILE A 63 -5.72 -9.36 -11.83
CA ILE A 63 -5.70 -10.72 -11.29
C ILE A 63 -6.08 -11.67 -12.41
N LYS A 64 -5.23 -12.65 -12.65
CA LYS A 64 -5.40 -13.69 -13.67
C LYS A 64 -5.64 -15.05 -13.01
N MET A 65 -6.25 -15.95 -13.74
CA MET A 65 -6.42 -17.34 -13.33
C MET A 65 -5.79 -18.28 -14.34
N TYR A 66 -5.13 -19.30 -13.83
CA TYR A 66 -4.46 -20.30 -14.63
C TYR A 66 -4.93 -21.70 -14.29
N ARG A 67 -5.03 -22.56 -15.31
CA ARG A 67 -5.28 -24.00 -15.17
C ARG A 67 -4.00 -24.77 -15.44
N ARG A 68 -3.73 -25.73 -14.58
CA ARG A 68 -2.63 -26.68 -14.77
C ARG A 68 -2.98 -27.68 -15.88
N THR A 69 -2.06 -27.90 -16.78
CA THR A 69 -2.14 -28.91 -17.86
C THR A 69 -0.82 -29.68 -17.91
N ASP A 70 -0.79 -30.78 -18.62
CA ASP A 70 0.43 -31.59 -18.81
C ASP A 70 1.58 -30.81 -19.46
N LYS A 71 1.26 -29.75 -20.22
CA LYS A 71 2.23 -28.86 -20.89
C LYS A 71 2.54 -27.57 -20.15
N GLY A 72 2.06 -27.42 -18.90
CA GLY A 72 2.24 -26.20 -18.10
C GLY A 72 0.92 -25.53 -17.74
N TYR A 73 0.97 -24.22 -17.47
CA TYR A 73 -0.20 -23.44 -17.06
C TYR A 73 -0.80 -22.67 -18.24
N ILE A 74 -2.12 -22.76 -18.41
CA ILE A 74 -2.89 -22.02 -19.43
C ILE A 74 -3.77 -21.02 -18.73
N GLU A 75 -3.79 -19.75 -19.21
CA GLU A 75 -4.63 -18.67 -18.69
C GLU A 75 -6.11 -18.93 -19.02
N ILE A 76 -6.98 -18.69 -18.04
CA ILE A 76 -8.44 -18.83 -18.14
C ILE A 76 -9.05 -17.43 -18.05
N TYR A 77 -9.97 -17.10 -18.98
CA TYR A 77 -10.61 -15.78 -19.06
C TYR A 77 -12.07 -15.77 -18.62
N ASP A 78 -12.74 -16.91 -18.61
CA ASP A 78 -14.20 -17.07 -18.43
C ASP A 78 -14.62 -17.50 -17.00
N ASP A 79 -13.70 -17.46 -16.02
CA ASP A 79 -14.06 -17.76 -14.64
C ASP A 79 -14.86 -16.62 -14.00
N TYR A 80 -15.98 -16.96 -13.37
CA TYR A 80 -16.92 -16.00 -12.75
C TYR A 80 -16.31 -15.17 -11.60
N ARG A 81 -15.17 -15.60 -11.03
CA ARG A 81 -14.47 -14.88 -9.96
C ARG A 81 -13.62 -13.73 -10.49
N LEU A 82 -13.16 -13.79 -11.74
CA LEU A 82 -12.33 -12.74 -12.34
C LEU A 82 -13.03 -11.38 -12.41
N PRO A 83 -14.30 -11.26 -12.86
CA PRO A 83 -15.02 -10.00 -12.81
C PRO A 83 -15.19 -9.43 -11.39
N LEU A 84 -15.36 -10.29 -10.37
CA LEU A 84 -15.46 -9.86 -8.97
C LEU A 84 -14.15 -9.27 -8.44
N LEU A 85 -13.00 -9.74 -8.95
CA LEU A 85 -11.67 -9.34 -8.51
C LEU A 85 -11.08 -8.18 -9.33
N ASN A 86 -11.56 -7.97 -10.57
CA ASN A 86 -11.00 -6.95 -11.48
C ASN A 86 -11.96 -5.80 -11.77
N ASN A 87 -13.28 -6.02 -11.77
CA ASN A 87 -14.25 -5.02 -12.16
C ASN A 87 -15.09 -4.53 -10.98
N TYR A 88 -16.02 -5.35 -10.51
CA TYR A 88 -16.97 -4.96 -9.48
C TYR A 88 -17.11 -6.04 -8.41
N SER A 89 -16.84 -5.68 -7.16
CA SER A 89 -16.82 -6.63 -6.04
C SER A 89 -18.18 -7.21 -5.62
N GLY A 90 -19.26 -6.73 -6.25
CA GLY A 90 -20.64 -7.16 -5.96
C GLY A 90 -21.30 -6.42 -4.79
N ASN A 91 -20.61 -5.46 -4.15
CA ASN A 91 -21.12 -4.74 -2.97
C ASN A 91 -20.71 -3.27 -2.94
N CYS A 92 -21.39 -2.41 -3.69
CA CYS A 92 -21.24 -0.95 -3.72
C CYS A 92 -19.82 -0.40 -4.00
N MET A 93 -18.79 -1.23 -4.05
CA MET A 93 -17.41 -0.85 -4.32
C MET A 93 -16.90 -1.49 -5.60
N THR A 94 -16.05 -0.78 -6.31
CA THR A 94 -15.28 -1.39 -7.39
C THR A 94 -14.28 -2.40 -6.81
N ALA A 95 -13.86 -3.37 -7.62
CA ALA A 95 -12.83 -4.33 -7.19
C ALA A 95 -11.49 -3.63 -6.89
N ASN A 96 -11.19 -2.55 -7.62
CA ASN A 96 -10.02 -1.71 -7.37
C ASN A 96 -10.09 -1.03 -6.00
N ASP A 97 -11.22 -0.39 -5.67
CA ASP A 97 -11.41 0.29 -4.37
C ASP A 97 -11.34 -0.71 -3.21
N LEU A 98 -11.94 -1.90 -3.36
CA LEU A 98 -11.87 -2.95 -2.36
C LEU A 98 -10.41 -3.37 -2.11
N LYS A 99 -9.66 -3.72 -3.17
CA LYS A 99 -8.24 -4.06 -3.07
C LYS A 99 -7.46 -2.94 -2.39
N ARG A 100 -7.66 -1.70 -2.83
CA ARG A 100 -6.98 -0.52 -2.28
C ARG A 100 -7.23 -0.36 -0.79
N GLN A 101 -8.47 -0.46 -0.31
CA GLN A 101 -8.78 -0.32 1.13
C GLN A 101 -8.15 -1.45 1.95
N VAL A 102 -8.24 -2.70 1.48
CA VAL A 102 -7.61 -3.85 2.15
C VAL A 102 -6.09 -3.67 2.28
N ILE A 103 -5.43 -3.15 1.23
CA ILE A 103 -3.98 -2.89 1.27
C ILE A 103 -3.63 -1.70 2.19
N ILE A 104 -4.45 -0.63 2.21
CA ILE A 104 -4.24 0.49 3.13
C ILE A 104 -4.31 0.01 4.60
N ASP A 105 -5.29 -0.83 4.92
CA ASP A 105 -5.44 -1.39 6.26
C ASP A 105 -4.26 -2.30 6.61
N LEU A 106 -3.83 -3.14 5.67
CA LEU A 106 -2.65 -3.98 5.83
C LEU A 106 -1.39 -3.16 6.15
N LEU A 107 -1.16 -2.06 5.44
CA LEU A 107 0.01 -1.21 5.64
C LEU A 107 -0.04 -0.45 6.97
N LEU A 108 -1.18 0.12 7.32
CA LEU A 108 -1.32 0.96 8.51
C LEU A 108 -1.49 0.15 9.79
N GLU A 109 -2.34 -0.88 9.77
CA GLU A 109 -2.76 -1.62 10.95
C GLU A 109 -2.21 -3.06 10.98
N GLY A 110 -1.56 -3.49 9.89
CA GLY A 110 -1.00 -4.84 9.75
C GLY A 110 -2.02 -5.91 9.35
N ASN A 111 -3.28 -5.53 9.17
CA ASN A 111 -4.37 -6.45 8.87
C ASN A 111 -5.28 -5.86 7.79
N GLY A 112 -5.59 -6.62 6.77
CA GLY A 112 -6.57 -6.24 5.75
C GLY A 112 -7.62 -7.33 5.60
N TYR A 113 -8.90 -6.97 5.64
CA TYR A 113 -10.01 -7.92 5.68
C TYR A 113 -11.06 -7.66 4.60
N ALA A 114 -11.61 -8.75 4.07
CA ALA A 114 -12.81 -8.73 3.26
C ALA A 114 -13.71 -9.91 3.62
N TYR A 115 -15.01 -9.70 3.60
CA TYR A 115 -15.99 -10.75 3.81
C TYR A 115 -16.40 -11.38 2.48
N ILE A 116 -16.37 -12.70 2.40
CA ILE A 116 -16.72 -13.50 1.24
C ILE A 116 -18.15 -13.99 1.41
N SER A 117 -19.10 -13.43 0.66
CA SER A 117 -20.47 -13.92 0.61
C SER A 117 -20.57 -15.05 -0.40
N LYS A 118 -21.05 -16.22 0.06
CA LYS A 118 -21.18 -17.42 -0.75
C LYS A 118 -22.64 -17.89 -0.79
N LEU A 119 -23.06 -18.38 -1.95
CA LEU A 119 -24.29 -19.14 -2.12
C LEU A 119 -23.91 -20.59 -2.46
N GLY A 120 -24.00 -21.48 -1.46
CA GLY A 120 -23.36 -22.79 -1.54
C GLY A 120 -21.85 -22.65 -1.69
N ASN A 121 -21.28 -23.23 -2.75
CA ASN A 121 -19.85 -23.15 -3.03
C ASN A 121 -19.46 -21.98 -3.96
N LYS A 122 -20.45 -21.24 -4.47
CA LYS A 122 -20.19 -20.12 -5.40
C LYS A 122 -20.04 -18.82 -4.64
N ILE A 123 -18.97 -18.08 -4.92
CA ILE A 123 -18.74 -16.72 -4.40
C ILE A 123 -19.63 -15.76 -5.17
N GLU A 124 -20.47 -14.99 -4.46
CA GLU A 124 -21.35 -13.99 -5.07
C GLU A 124 -20.76 -12.59 -5.00
N LYS A 125 -20.16 -12.24 -3.87
CA LYS A 125 -19.63 -10.91 -3.64
C LYS A 125 -18.53 -10.90 -2.60
N LEU A 126 -17.70 -9.86 -2.70
CA LEU A 126 -16.66 -9.53 -1.73
C LEU A 126 -16.98 -8.17 -1.11
N SER A 127 -16.99 -8.11 0.21
CA SER A 127 -17.30 -6.89 0.96
C SER A 127 -16.12 -6.47 1.80
N TYR A 128 -15.69 -5.22 1.70
CA TYR A 128 -14.64 -4.67 2.54
C TYR A 128 -15.09 -4.66 4.00
N VAL A 129 -14.22 -5.09 4.91
CA VAL A 129 -14.45 -5.08 6.36
C VAL A 129 -13.35 -4.23 7.00
N PRO A 130 -13.69 -3.05 7.57
CA PRO A 130 -12.74 -2.26 8.33
C PRO A 130 -12.17 -3.07 9.52
N THR A 131 -10.89 -2.89 9.80
CA THR A 131 -10.21 -3.62 10.90
C THR A 131 -10.90 -3.39 12.24
N SER A 132 -11.44 -2.17 12.48
CA SER A 132 -12.18 -1.84 13.71
C SER A 132 -13.49 -2.61 13.90
N LYS A 133 -14.03 -3.21 12.85
CA LYS A 133 -15.30 -3.96 12.89
C LYS A 133 -15.13 -5.47 12.95
N LEU A 134 -13.89 -5.95 12.89
CA LEU A 134 -13.59 -7.37 13.01
C LEU A 134 -12.94 -7.65 14.36
N THR A 135 -13.51 -8.61 15.09
CA THR A 135 -12.94 -9.14 16.31
C THR A 135 -12.80 -10.64 16.21
N TYR A 136 -11.80 -11.19 16.87
CA TYR A 136 -11.58 -12.63 16.89
C TYR A 136 -11.17 -13.10 18.28
N THR A 137 -11.45 -14.38 18.59
CA THR A 137 -10.88 -15.07 19.72
C THR A 137 -10.17 -16.32 19.20
N GLU A 138 -8.99 -16.59 19.74
CA GLU A 138 -8.22 -17.79 19.44
C GLU A 138 -8.21 -18.74 20.64
N SER A 139 -8.15 -20.04 20.37
CA SER A 139 -7.93 -21.04 21.42
C SER A 139 -6.53 -20.91 21.99
N VAL A 140 -6.35 -21.35 23.24
CA VAL A 140 -5.04 -21.36 23.92
C VAL A 140 -4.08 -22.38 23.28
N ASP A 141 -4.63 -23.34 22.55
CA ASP A 141 -3.85 -24.39 21.88
C ASP A 141 -3.16 -23.81 20.64
N ASN A 142 -1.83 -23.95 20.59
CA ASN A 142 -1.03 -23.50 19.46
C ASN A 142 -0.97 -24.51 18.31
N ILE A 143 -1.39 -25.75 18.52
CA ILE A 143 -1.37 -26.82 17.51
C ILE A 143 -2.70 -26.81 16.75
N ASP A 144 -3.80 -26.94 17.47
CA ASP A 144 -5.15 -26.93 16.90
C ASP A 144 -5.85 -25.60 17.19
N LYS A 145 -5.48 -24.58 16.42
CA LYS A 145 -6.04 -23.22 16.57
C LYS A 145 -7.47 -23.15 16.09
N ILE A 146 -8.39 -22.99 17.02
CA ILE A 146 -9.79 -22.65 16.72
C ILE A 146 -9.92 -21.14 16.78
N VAL A 147 -10.33 -20.53 15.66
CA VAL A 147 -10.53 -19.08 15.54
C VAL A 147 -12.02 -18.81 15.37
N ASN A 148 -12.60 -18.10 16.32
CA ASN A 148 -13.94 -17.56 16.16
C ASN A 148 -13.84 -16.10 15.73
N VAL A 149 -14.56 -15.74 14.69
CA VAL A 149 -14.52 -14.40 14.08
C VAL A 149 -15.89 -13.76 14.17
N TRP A 150 -15.91 -12.48 14.53
CA TRP A 150 -17.11 -11.64 14.53
C TRP A 150 -16.90 -10.43 13.63
N VAL A 151 -17.88 -10.13 12.79
CA VAL A 151 -17.94 -8.93 11.97
C VAL A 151 -19.17 -8.14 12.38
N ASP A 152 -18.99 -6.88 12.80
CA ASP A 152 -20.07 -6.04 13.35
C ASP A 152 -20.88 -6.76 14.47
N GLY A 153 -20.20 -7.53 15.34
CA GLY A 153 -20.82 -8.30 16.43
C GLY A 153 -21.58 -9.56 16.01
N LYS A 154 -21.57 -9.91 14.73
CA LYS A 154 -22.14 -11.16 14.22
C LYS A 154 -21.02 -12.18 14.03
N GLN A 155 -21.20 -13.36 14.62
CA GLN A 155 -20.28 -14.47 14.40
C GLN A 155 -20.36 -14.93 12.94
N VAL A 156 -19.21 -15.07 12.31
CA VAL A 156 -19.05 -15.54 10.93
C VAL A 156 -18.08 -16.71 10.90
N GLN A 157 -18.23 -17.54 9.88
CA GLN A 157 -17.31 -18.65 9.67
C GLN A 157 -15.95 -18.12 9.20
N ASP A 158 -14.86 -18.65 9.74
CA ASP A 158 -13.50 -18.22 9.45
C ASP A 158 -13.15 -18.27 7.94
N TYR A 159 -13.58 -19.32 7.24
CA TYR A 159 -13.38 -19.49 5.80
C TYR A 159 -14.17 -18.49 4.92
N ASN A 160 -15.05 -17.69 5.50
CA ASN A 160 -15.74 -16.59 4.83
C ASN A 160 -15.04 -15.24 5.03
N VAL A 161 -13.91 -15.21 5.73
CA VAL A 161 -13.13 -13.99 5.95
C VAL A 161 -11.81 -14.09 5.20
N PHE A 162 -11.70 -13.32 4.12
CA PHE A 162 -10.44 -13.11 3.43
C PHE A 162 -9.52 -12.26 4.32
N ARG A 163 -8.30 -12.74 4.56
CA ARG A 163 -7.32 -12.07 5.43
C ARG A 163 -6.00 -11.89 4.74
N LEU A 164 -5.47 -10.67 4.85
CA LEU A 164 -4.07 -10.35 4.62
C LEU A 164 -3.48 -9.90 5.96
N VAL A 165 -2.35 -10.46 6.35
CA VAL A 165 -1.77 -10.22 7.68
C VAL A 165 -0.27 -9.98 7.54
N ASN A 166 0.22 -8.82 7.98
CA ASN A 166 1.62 -8.44 7.92
C ASN A 166 2.34 -8.71 9.25
N ASN A 167 3.61 -9.18 9.21
CA ASN A 167 4.44 -9.43 10.40
C ASN A 167 3.72 -10.23 11.51
N THR A 168 3.00 -11.28 11.11
CA THR A 168 2.21 -12.06 12.05
C THR A 168 3.05 -13.07 12.84
N LYS A 169 2.75 -13.22 14.13
CA LYS A 169 3.32 -14.25 15.00
C LYS A 169 2.36 -15.45 15.19
N ASN A 170 1.06 -15.19 15.13
CA ASN A 170 0.03 -16.17 15.37
C ASN A 170 -0.75 -16.63 14.10
N GLY A 171 -0.48 -15.98 12.95
CA GLY A 171 -1.19 -16.23 11.69
C GLY A 171 -2.58 -15.58 11.59
N ILE A 172 -3.03 -14.86 12.63
CA ILE A 172 -4.38 -14.31 12.73
C ILE A 172 -4.34 -12.78 12.72
N SER A 173 -3.42 -12.19 13.48
CA SER A 173 -3.20 -10.75 13.55
C SER A 173 -1.77 -10.40 13.18
N GLY A 174 -1.63 -9.25 12.59
CA GLY A 174 -0.35 -8.66 12.22
C GLY A 174 -0.10 -7.34 12.89
N VAL A 175 1.09 -6.81 12.65
CA VAL A 175 1.54 -5.52 13.15
C VAL A 175 1.77 -4.60 11.96
N GLY A 176 1.24 -3.39 12.03
CA GLY A 176 1.33 -2.39 10.97
C GLY A 176 2.12 -1.15 11.37
N PHE A 177 2.25 -0.22 10.43
CA PHE A 177 3.03 1.00 10.57
C PHE A 177 2.69 1.82 11.82
N ILE A 178 1.40 1.94 12.15
CA ILE A 178 0.95 2.75 13.31
C ILE A 178 1.50 2.17 14.61
N SER A 179 1.50 0.86 14.75
CA SER A 179 2.00 0.18 15.93
C SER A 179 3.52 0.15 16.01
N ASP A 180 4.20 -0.17 14.87
CA ASP A 180 5.65 -0.28 14.83
C ASP A 180 6.35 1.08 14.96
N CYS A 181 5.76 2.15 14.43
CA CYS A 181 6.35 3.48 14.36
C CYS A 181 5.64 4.50 15.29
N GLN A 182 5.06 4.05 16.39
CA GLN A 182 4.27 4.91 17.26
C GLN A 182 5.09 6.09 17.82
N ASP A 183 6.32 5.86 18.27
CA ASP A 183 7.20 6.91 18.81
C ASP A 183 7.61 7.92 17.74
N LEU A 184 7.94 7.45 16.54
CA LEU A 184 8.25 8.30 15.40
C LEU A 184 7.05 9.18 15.03
N LEU A 185 5.86 8.60 14.92
CA LEU A 185 4.63 9.33 14.61
C LEU A 185 4.30 10.36 15.68
N SER A 186 4.46 10.02 16.97
CA SER A 186 4.21 10.95 18.09
C SER A 186 5.17 12.14 18.04
N THR A 187 6.44 11.90 17.73
CA THR A 187 7.45 12.94 17.57
C THR A 187 7.14 13.88 16.42
N ILE A 188 6.74 13.33 15.27
CA ILE A 188 6.36 14.12 14.09
C ILE A 188 5.13 14.99 14.38
N LEU A 189 4.07 14.40 14.97
CA LEU A 189 2.86 15.13 15.31
C LEU A 189 3.10 16.23 16.33
N SER A 190 3.96 15.99 17.32
CA SER A 190 4.37 16.98 18.30
C SER A 190 5.18 18.12 17.66
N SER A 191 6.08 17.81 16.74
CA SER A 191 6.82 18.79 15.93
C SER A 191 5.88 19.68 15.10
N LEU A 192 4.92 19.07 14.40
CA LEU A 192 3.94 19.80 13.60
C LEU A 192 3.05 20.70 14.48
N GLN A 193 2.66 20.22 15.65
CA GLN A 193 1.90 21.01 16.62
C GLN A 193 2.72 22.21 17.15
N TYR A 194 4.00 21.99 17.47
CA TYR A 194 4.90 23.04 17.89
C TYR A 194 5.04 24.14 16.83
N GLU A 195 5.28 23.76 15.58
CA GLU A 195 5.38 24.71 14.47
C GLU A 195 4.08 25.48 14.25
N ASN A 196 2.95 24.77 14.23
CA ASN A 196 1.64 25.38 14.04
C ASN A 196 1.34 26.41 15.17
N ASN A 197 1.68 26.07 16.40
CA ASN A 197 1.57 26.99 17.53
C ASN A 197 2.54 28.17 17.42
N SER A 198 3.74 27.95 16.89
CA SER A 198 4.74 29.03 16.71
C SER A 198 4.33 30.00 15.62
N ILE A 199 3.74 29.51 14.52
CA ILE A 199 3.25 30.33 13.42
C ILE A 199 1.95 31.07 13.82
N SER A 200 1.01 30.37 14.44
CA SER A 200 -0.31 30.93 14.78
C SER A 200 -0.26 31.94 15.92
N SER A 201 0.68 31.79 16.86
CA SER A 201 0.83 32.75 17.97
C SER A 201 1.46 34.08 17.54
N GLY A 202 2.13 34.13 16.37
CA GLY A 202 2.75 35.36 15.86
C GLY A 202 3.80 36.02 16.77
N VAL A 203 4.03 35.41 17.95
CA VAL A 203 4.85 35.99 19.00
C VAL A 203 6.21 35.35 19.01
N ARG A 204 7.23 36.16 18.82
CA ARG A 204 8.61 35.76 19.08
C ARG A 204 8.74 35.32 20.53
N ARG A 205 9.22 34.13 20.76
CA ARG A 205 9.55 33.65 22.12
C ARG A 205 10.75 34.42 22.62
N GLY A 206 10.63 35.00 23.78
CA GLY A 206 11.68 35.80 24.39
C GLY A 206 11.49 35.94 25.89
N PHE A 207 12.46 36.57 26.51
CA PHE A 207 12.44 36.86 27.93
C PHE A 207 12.18 38.36 28.14
N LEU A 208 11.30 38.70 29.08
CA LEU A 208 11.19 40.07 29.57
C LEU A 208 12.20 40.26 30.70
N LYS A 209 13.26 41.01 30.42
CA LYS A 209 14.33 41.32 31.37
C LYS A 209 14.00 42.63 32.09
N SER A 210 13.92 42.63 33.40
CA SER A 210 13.74 43.82 34.18
C SER A 210 15.02 44.21 34.93
N LYS A 211 15.37 45.50 34.88
CA LYS A 211 16.53 46.03 35.60
C LYS A 211 16.30 46.13 37.11
N SER A 212 15.04 46.05 37.57
CA SER A 212 14.66 46.10 38.99
C SER A 212 13.82 44.89 39.39
N LYS A 213 13.84 44.50 40.67
CA LYS A 213 13.02 43.41 41.19
C LYS A 213 11.53 43.86 41.11
N LEU A 214 10.75 43.05 40.37
CA LEU A 214 9.31 43.26 40.23
C LEU A 214 8.56 42.58 41.38
N ASP A 215 7.54 43.25 41.92
CA ASP A 215 6.59 42.66 42.86
C ASP A 215 5.72 41.61 42.14
N LYS A 216 5.18 40.67 42.92
CA LYS A 216 4.39 39.53 42.40
C LYS A 216 3.21 39.99 41.56
N ASP A 217 2.51 41.04 42.02
CA ASP A 217 1.34 41.62 41.36
C ASP A 217 1.69 42.22 39.99
N LYS A 218 2.85 42.88 39.87
CA LYS A 218 3.35 43.45 38.60
C LYS A 218 3.83 42.36 37.64
N VAL A 219 4.35 41.23 38.12
CA VAL A 219 4.69 40.08 37.31
C VAL A 219 3.44 39.43 36.72
N ASP A 220 2.38 39.32 37.49
CA ASP A 220 1.12 38.72 37.04
C ASP A 220 0.35 39.65 36.08
N GLU A 221 0.40 40.97 36.28
CA GLU A 221 -0.09 41.95 35.29
C GLU A 221 0.65 41.83 33.95
N LEU A 222 1.97 41.75 33.97
CA LEU A 222 2.79 41.57 32.78
C LEU A 222 2.49 40.25 32.06
N LYS A 223 2.31 39.16 32.80
CA LYS A 223 1.90 37.88 32.24
C LYS A 223 0.53 37.91 31.59
N GLN A 224 -0.42 38.63 32.20
CA GLN A 224 -1.75 38.81 31.65
C GLN A 224 -1.74 39.69 30.39
N ALA A 225 -0.98 40.81 30.41
CA ALA A 225 -0.80 41.67 29.25
C ALA A 225 -0.15 40.89 28.10
N TRP A 226 0.89 40.09 28.39
CA TRP A 226 1.55 39.22 27.40
C TRP A 226 0.58 38.16 26.82
N LYS A 227 -0.25 37.53 27.67
CA LYS A 227 -1.27 36.59 27.21
C LYS A 227 -2.33 37.24 26.31
N ARG A 228 -2.71 38.47 26.54
CA ARG A 228 -3.65 39.19 25.68
C ARG A 228 -3.05 39.48 24.29
N LEU A 229 -1.77 39.85 24.23
CA LEU A 229 -1.06 40.08 22.99
C LEU A 229 -0.81 38.82 22.16
N THR A 230 -0.69 37.66 22.85
CA THR A 230 -0.50 36.39 22.22
C THR A 230 -1.81 35.71 21.76
N SER A 231 -2.95 36.40 22.01
CA SER A 231 -4.28 35.92 21.57
C SER A 231 -4.51 36.29 20.10
N PRO A 232 -4.94 35.35 19.23
CA PRO A 232 -5.05 35.57 17.78
C PRO A 232 -6.02 36.67 17.33
N SER A 233 -6.76 37.25 18.25
CA SER A 233 -7.85 38.19 17.96
C SER A 233 -7.52 39.68 18.19
N GLN A 234 -6.33 40.04 18.66
CA GLN A 234 -5.95 41.44 18.88
C GLN A 234 -4.52 41.73 18.44
N SER A 235 -4.38 42.64 17.49
CA SER A 235 -3.10 43.19 17.00
C SER A 235 -2.76 44.46 17.83
N ASP A 236 -2.53 44.31 19.12
CA ASP A 236 -2.14 45.44 19.96
C ASP A 236 -0.62 45.55 20.10
N VAL A 237 -0.12 46.77 20.07
CA VAL A 237 1.30 47.08 20.30
C VAL A 237 1.58 47.08 21.81
N LEU A 238 2.49 46.24 22.28
CA LEU A 238 2.96 46.27 23.65
C LEU A 238 3.91 47.44 23.88
N VAL A 239 3.49 48.37 24.70
CA VAL A 239 4.37 49.45 25.22
C VAL A 239 5.02 48.93 26.50
N LEU A 240 6.33 48.65 26.45
CA LEU A 240 7.09 48.28 27.64
C LEU A 240 7.50 49.54 28.41
N ASN A 241 7.28 49.52 29.75
CA ASN A 241 7.73 50.61 30.62
C ASN A 241 9.27 50.71 30.70
N ALA A 242 9.81 51.86 31.00
CA ALA A 242 11.23 52.08 31.17
C ALA A 242 11.84 51.07 32.17
N GLY A 243 12.83 50.31 31.73
CA GLY A 243 13.50 49.31 32.53
C GLY A 243 13.09 47.87 32.27
N ILE A 244 12.16 47.63 31.34
CA ILE A 244 11.84 46.28 30.84
C ILE A 244 12.31 46.20 29.40
N GLU A 245 13.18 45.25 29.12
CA GLU A 245 13.71 44.97 27.79
C GLU A 245 13.24 43.58 27.33
N PHE A 246 12.82 43.47 26.09
CA PHE A 246 12.54 42.20 25.47
C PHE A 246 13.80 41.63 24.85
N GLU A 247 14.23 40.49 25.35
CA GLU A 247 15.37 39.74 24.77
C GLU A 247 14.81 38.56 23.98
N ASP A 248 15.03 38.57 22.67
CA ASP A 248 14.58 37.51 21.77
C ASP A 248 15.33 36.21 22.14
N ALA A 249 14.61 35.16 22.46
CA ALA A 249 15.22 33.85 22.58
C ALA A 249 15.53 33.34 21.16
N SER A 250 16.70 33.68 20.64
CA SER A 250 17.13 33.31 19.30
C SER A 250 17.09 31.80 19.10
N ASN A 251 16.07 31.33 18.42
CA ASN A 251 15.84 29.91 18.17
C ASN A 251 16.48 29.41 16.86
N THR A 252 17.45 30.14 16.28
CA THR A 252 18.08 29.79 14.98
C THR A 252 18.67 28.39 14.95
N ALA A 253 19.30 27.94 16.03
CA ALA A 253 19.81 26.56 16.13
C ALA A 253 18.68 25.53 16.22
N THR A 254 17.62 25.83 16.99
CA THR A 254 16.46 24.94 17.15
C THR A 254 15.64 24.83 15.87
N GLU A 255 15.46 25.93 15.12
CA GLU A 255 14.75 25.93 13.82
C GLU A 255 15.51 25.12 12.76
N SER A 256 16.84 25.27 12.71
CA SER A 256 17.70 24.47 11.82
C SER A 256 17.62 22.96 12.15
N GLN A 257 17.64 22.61 13.44
CA GLN A 257 17.50 21.22 13.90
C GLN A 257 16.10 20.65 13.58
N LEU A 258 15.04 21.45 13.70
CA LEU A 258 13.69 21.02 13.33
C LEU A 258 13.57 20.71 11.84
N SER A 259 14.18 21.51 10.98
CA SER A 259 14.19 21.24 9.54
C SER A 259 14.95 19.97 9.20
N GLN A 260 16.13 19.74 9.80
CA GLN A 260 16.89 18.51 9.63
C GLN A 260 16.12 17.29 10.14
N ASN A 261 15.50 17.38 11.32
CA ASN A 261 14.69 16.30 11.87
C ASN A 261 13.51 15.94 10.98
N LYS A 262 12.86 16.90 10.33
CA LYS A 262 11.80 16.63 9.34
C LYS A 262 12.28 15.75 8.21
N THR A 263 13.43 16.08 7.63
CA THR A 263 14.02 15.31 6.54
C THR A 263 14.38 13.89 7.01
N ILE A 264 14.99 13.75 8.19
CA ILE A 264 15.33 12.44 8.78
C ILE A 264 14.06 11.62 9.01
N ASN A 265 13.03 12.21 9.61
CA ASN A 265 11.77 11.54 9.88
C ASN A 265 11.07 11.10 8.59
N MET A 266 11.11 11.93 7.54
CA MET A 266 10.60 11.58 6.22
C MET A 266 11.33 10.36 5.65
N HIS A 267 12.66 10.34 5.72
CA HIS A 267 13.48 9.21 5.26
C HIS A 267 13.18 7.92 6.04
N GLN A 268 12.98 8.02 7.35
CA GLN A 268 12.60 6.86 8.18
C GLN A 268 11.23 6.28 7.78
N ILE A 269 10.24 7.13 7.48
CA ILE A 269 8.93 6.69 6.99
C ILE A 269 9.08 6.01 5.63
N LEU A 270 9.82 6.61 4.70
CA LEU A 270 10.06 6.01 3.38
C LEU A 270 10.76 4.66 3.50
N ALA A 271 11.78 4.56 4.37
CA ALA A 271 12.51 3.32 4.63
C ALA A 271 11.60 2.22 5.20
N TYR A 272 10.68 2.55 6.11
CA TYR A 272 9.70 1.58 6.64
C TYR A 272 8.84 0.99 5.52
N PHE A 273 8.39 1.81 4.59
CA PHE A 273 7.60 1.35 3.44
C PHE A 273 8.44 0.76 2.30
N GLY A 274 9.76 0.67 2.44
CA GLY A 274 10.65 0.17 1.39
C GLY A 274 10.77 1.09 0.17
N LEU A 275 10.52 2.39 0.37
CA LEU A 275 10.64 3.41 -0.67
C LEU A 275 11.99 4.10 -0.59
N PRO A 276 12.71 4.32 -1.72
CA PRO A 276 13.93 5.11 -1.75
C PRO A 276 13.70 6.54 -1.26
N THR A 277 14.71 7.14 -0.62
CA THR A 277 14.60 8.49 -0.04
C THR A 277 14.26 9.58 -1.06
N ASN A 278 14.74 9.43 -2.30
CA ASN A 278 14.49 10.34 -3.42
C ASN A 278 13.26 9.97 -4.26
N PHE A 279 12.43 9.03 -3.79
CA PHE A 279 11.32 8.47 -4.57
C PHE A 279 10.30 9.52 -5.02
N PHE A 280 10.03 10.53 -4.19
CA PHE A 280 9.09 11.60 -4.49
C PHE A 280 9.76 12.90 -5.02
N GLU A 281 11.08 12.90 -5.21
CA GLU A 281 11.84 14.10 -5.61
C GLU A 281 12.00 14.26 -7.13
N GLY A 282 11.62 13.24 -7.93
CA GLY A 282 11.67 13.32 -9.39
C GLY A 282 11.41 12.00 -10.09
N ALA A 283 11.37 12.04 -11.43
CA ALA A 283 11.17 10.85 -12.26
C ALA A 283 12.49 10.04 -12.36
N ASN A 284 12.77 9.23 -11.37
CA ASN A 284 13.91 8.32 -11.37
C ASN A 284 13.41 6.87 -11.59
N SER A 285 13.68 6.30 -12.77
CA SER A 285 13.28 4.94 -13.13
C SER A 285 13.84 3.89 -12.17
N ASP A 286 15.09 4.06 -11.72
CA ASP A 286 15.74 3.10 -10.81
C ASP A 286 15.11 3.13 -9.42
N ALA A 287 14.79 4.31 -8.91
CA ALA A 287 14.08 4.47 -7.64
C ALA A 287 12.69 3.84 -7.70
N TYR A 288 11.98 4.01 -8.82
CA TYR A 288 10.68 3.38 -9.02
C TYR A 288 10.79 1.85 -9.07
N LEU A 289 11.70 1.28 -9.88
CA LEU A 289 11.91 -0.17 -9.95
C LEU A 289 12.29 -0.76 -8.59
N THR A 290 13.14 -0.06 -7.84
CA THR A 290 13.54 -0.45 -6.49
C THR A 290 12.32 -0.46 -5.55
N ALA A 291 11.49 0.59 -5.58
CA ALA A 291 10.26 0.66 -4.80
C ALA A 291 9.29 -0.47 -5.16
N VAL A 292 9.10 -0.76 -6.45
CA VAL A 292 8.26 -1.89 -6.91
C VAL A 292 8.77 -3.21 -6.37
N ARG A 293 10.07 -3.47 -6.47
CA ARG A 293 10.68 -4.74 -6.01
C ARG A 293 10.60 -4.93 -4.51
N ILE A 294 10.80 -3.86 -3.72
CA ILE A 294 10.88 -3.96 -2.26
C ILE A 294 9.51 -3.77 -1.61
N ALA A 295 8.71 -2.79 -2.04
CA ALA A 295 7.46 -2.45 -1.39
C ALA A 295 6.23 -3.14 -2.00
N VAL A 296 6.20 -3.35 -3.34
CA VAL A 296 4.99 -3.85 -4.03
C VAL A 296 5.02 -5.36 -4.17
N ILE A 297 6.09 -5.94 -4.73
CA ILE A 297 6.15 -7.38 -5.06
C ILE A 297 5.91 -8.30 -3.85
N PRO A 298 6.46 -8.05 -2.64
CA PRO A 298 6.19 -8.90 -1.49
C PRO A 298 4.70 -8.93 -1.10
N ILE A 299 4.03 -7.78 -1.14
CA ILE A 299 2.60 -7.68 -0.83
C ILE A 299 1.76 -8.35 -1.92
N VAL A 300 2.15 -8.20 -3.19
CA VAL A 300 1.49 -8.91 -4.31
C VAL A 300 1.58 -10.42 -4.11
N LYS A 301 2.73 -10.97 -3.75
CA LYS A 301 2.89 -12.41 -3.46
C LYS A 301 2.00 -12.85 -2.29
N GLN A 302 1.92 -12.03 -1.24
CA GLN A 302 1.05 -12.31 -0.11
C GLN A 302 -0.44 -12.29 -0.52
N LEU A 303 -0.83 -11.33 -1.35
CA LEU A 303 -2.18 -11.24 -1.91
C LEU A 303 -2.50 -12.46 -2.78
N VAL A 304 -1.60 -12.89 -3.66
CA VAL A 304 -1.76 -14.11 -4.49
C VAL A 304 -1.96 -15.35 -3.60
N ASN A 305 -1.14 -15.51 -2.56
CA ASN A 305 -1.29 -16.63 -1.62
C ASN A 305 -2.66 -16.60 -0.91
N ALA A 306 -3.11 -15.42 -0.48
CA ALA A 306 -4.42 -15.29 0.16
C ALA A 306 -5.57 -15.57 -0.83
N LEU A 307 -5.50 -15.10 -2.07
CA LEU A 307 -6.49 -15.42 -3.11
C LEU A 307 -6.60 -16.93 -3.33
N ASN A 308 -5.48 -17.62 -3.47
CA ASN A 308 -5.44 -19.07 -3.65
C ASN A 308 -5.95 -19.83 -2.42
N ASN A 309 -5.73 -19.30 -1.22
CA ASN A 309 -6.16 -19.96 0.00
C ASN A 309 -7.66 -19.81 0.28
N TYR A 310 -8.22 -18.61 0.09
CA TYR A 310 -9.59 -18.28 0.51
C TYR A 310 -10.63 -18.36 -0.62
N LEU A 311 -10.23 -18.19 -1.89
CA LEU A 311 -11.17 -18.14 -3.02
C LEU A 311 -11.20 -19.42 -3.86
N LEU A 312 -10.28 -20.35 -3.65
CA LEU A 312 -10.31 -21.66 -4.28
C LEU A 312 -10.85 -22.72 -3.28
N LEU A 313 -11.64 -23.65 -3.79
CA LEU A 313 -12.01 -24.84 -3.04
C LEU A 313 -10.80 -25.78 -2.96
N GLU A 314 -10.73 -26.62 -1.93
CA GLU A 314 -9.63 -27.57 -1.78
C GLU A 314 -9.48 -28.51 -3.00
N SER A 315 -10.61 -28.87 -3.63
CA SER A 315 -10.62 -29.66 -4.87
C SER A 315 -10.09 -28.90 -6.09
N GLU A 316 -10.14 -27.58 -6.08
CA GLU A 316 -9.67 -26.73 -7.20
C GLU A 316 -8.20 -26.39 -7.09
N LYS A 317 -7.61 -26.40 -5.90
CA LYS A 317 -6.22 -25.96 -5.65
C LYS A 317 -5.18 -26.79 -6.39
N GLN A 318 -5.50 -28.01 -6.80
CA GLN A 318 -4.61 -28.86 -7.58
C GLN A 318 -4.53 -28.42 -9.07
N ASP A 319 -5.65 -27.92 -9.59
CA ASP A 319 -5.81 -27.63 -11.01
C ASP A 319 -5.77 -26.13 -11.33
N LEU A 320 -6.22 -25.30 -10.39
CA LEU A 320 -6.38 -23.87 -10.60
C LEU A 320 -5.46 -23.05 -9.68
N LYS A 321 -4.99 -21.92 -10.19
CA LYS A 321 -4.31 -20.92 -9.37
C LYS A 321 -4.64 -19.52 -9.84
N PHE A 322 -4.78 -18.61 -8.88
CA PHE A 322 -4.72 -17.17 -9.13
C PHE A 322 -3.27 -16.71 -9.22
N ASP A 323 -3.04 -15.72 -10.05
CA ASP A 323 -1.77 -14.99 -10.13
C ASP A 323 -2.05 -13.51 -10.44
N ILE A 324 -1.07 -12.65 -10.24
CA ILE A 324 -1.19 -11.22 -10.51
C ILE A 324 -0.11 -10.84 -11.51
N ASP A 325 -0.52 -10.25 -12.62
CA ASP A 325 0.41 -9.81 -13.66
C ASP A 325 1.12 -8.52 -13.24
N THR A 326 2.38 -8.66 -12.90
CA THR A 326 3.25 -7.54 -12.50
C THR A 326 4.06 -6.97 -13.65
N SER A 327 3.90 -7.52 -14.86
CA SER A 327 4.73 -7.14 -16.03
C SER A 327 4.56 -5.66 -16.37
N GLU A 328 3.36 -5.11 -16.23
CA GLU A 328 3.07 -3.72 -16.55
C GLU A 328 3.82 -2.74 -15.63
N ILE A 329 3.87 -3.02 -14.31
CA ILE A 329 4.60 -2.17 -13.35
C ILE A 329 6.12 -2.27 -13.55
N LEU A 330 6.62 -3.41 -14.01
CA LEU A 330 8.05 -3.63 -14.26
C LEU A 330 8.50 -3.10 -15.64
N ARG A 331 7.57 -2.72 -16.53
CA ARG A 331 7.82 -2.27 -17.90
C ARG A 331 8.22 -0.80 -18.05
N ILE A 332 9.02 -0.24 -17.17
CA ILE A 332 9.24 1.23 -17.13
C ILE A 332 10.16 1.73 -18.22
N ASN A 333 11.09 0.95 -18.71
CA ASN A 333 12.02 1.40 -19.74
C ASN A 333 11.85 0.60 -21.04
N ALA A 334 11.11 1.19 -21.99
CA ALA A 334 10.93 0.57 -23.31
C ALA A 334 12.27 0.26 -23.98
N ASN A 335 13.25 1.17 -23.85
CA ASN A 335 14.58 0.98 -24.45
C ASN A 335 15.32 -0.20 -23.85
N GLU A 336 15.34 -0.35 -22.53
CA GLU A 336 15.99 -1.50 -21.85
C GLU A 336 15.30 -2.81 -22.23
N ARG A 337 13.98 -2.81 -22.33
CA ARG A 337 13.21 -3.98 -22.71
C ARG A 337 13.48 -4.38 -24.15
N TYR A 338 13.46 -3.43 -25.08
CA TYR A 338 13.79 -3.73 -26.49
C TYR A 338 15.23 -4.16 -26.66
N ASN A 339 16.18 -3.61 -25.91
CA ASN A 339 17.56 -4.07 -25.87
C ASN A 339 17.67 -5.51 -25.35
N ALA A 340 16.91 -5.85 -24.29
CA ALA A 340 16.85 -7.21 -23.78
C ALA A 340 16.24 -8.18 -24.80
N TYR A 341 15.18 -7.80 -25.52
CA TYR A 341 14.62 -8.57 -26.61
C TYR A 341 15.61 -8.76 -27.76
N GLN A 342 16.29 -7.68 -28.16
CA GLN A 342 17.33 -7.76 -29.21
C GLN A 342 18.43 -8.73 -28.79
N THR A 343 18.88 -8.70 -27.56
CA THR A 343 19.86 -9.62 -27.00
C THR A 343 19.31 -11.05 -27.00
N GLY A 344 18.08 -11.29 -26.58
CA GLY A 344 17.42 -12.60 -26.56
C GLY A 344 17.24 -13.19 -27.94
N LEU A 345 16.82 -12.38 -28.94
CA LEU A 345 16.68 -12.77 -30.32
C LEU A 345 18.05 -13.09 -30.94
N ASN A 346 19.06 -12.24 -30.73
CA ASN A 346 20.41 -12.45 -31.28
C ASN A 346 21.13 -13.66 -30.66
N SER A 347 20.79 -13.99 -29.39
CA SER A 347 21.36 -15.17 -28.72
C SER A 347 20.61 -16.47 -29.01
N GLY A 348 19.54 -16.42 -29.82
CA GLY A 348 18.71 -17.60 -30.11
C GLY A 348 17.92 -18.12 -28.91
N ILE A 349 17.71 -17.28 -27.86
CA ILE A 349 16.94 -17.64 -26.68
C ILE A 349 15.45 -17.37 -26.88
N LEU A 350 15.11 -16.32 -27.65
CA LEU A 350 13.73 -15.89 -27.92
C LEU A 350 13.42 -15.97 -29.41
N THR A 351 12.19 -16.34 -29.74
CA THR A 351 11.62 -16.22 -31.08
C THR A 351 10.92 -14.85 -31.25
N ILE A 352 10.71 -14.44 -32.51
CA ILE A 352 9.98 -13.22 -32.84
C ILE A 352 8.55 -13.27 -32.28
N ASP A 353 7.89 -14.42 -32.37
CA ASP A 353 6.52 -14.59 -31.89
C ASP A 353 6.39 -14.54 -30.34
N GLU A 354 7.40 -15.02 -29.63
CA GLU A 354 7.46 -14.88 -28.18
C GLU A 354 7.57 -13.41 -27.75
N VAL A 355 8.45 -12.63 -28.41
CA VAL A 355 8.59 -11.20 -28.18
C VAL A 355 7.29 -10.46 -28.52
N ARG A 356 6.62 -10.80 -29.62
CA ARG A 356 5.33 -10.22 -30.01
C ARG A 356 4.24 -10.52 -28.97
N ARG A 357 4.18 -11.75 -28.45
CA ARG A 357 3.26 -12.10 -27.34
C ARG A 357 3.54 -11.30 -26.07
N MET A 358 4.82 -11.12 -25.71
CA MET A 358 5.21 -10.31 -24.54
C MET A 358 4.78 -8.86 -24.68
N GLU A 359 4.67 -8.33 -25.91
CA GLU A 359 4.21 -6.98 -26.22
C GLU A 359 2.71 -6.90 -26.58
N ASN A 360 1.95 -7.99 -26.38
CA ASN A 360 0.53 -8.09 -26.76
C ASN A 360 0.26 -7.79 -28.24
N LEU A 361 1.23 -8.10 -29.11
CA LEU A 361 1.09 -7.99 -30.55
C LEU A 361 0.61 -9.32 -31.14
N PRO A 362 -0.17 -9.30 -32.24
CA PRO A 362 -0.57 -10.53 -32.92
C PRO A 362 0.66 -11.29 -33.42
N VAL A 363 0.66 -12.61 -33.23
CA VAL A 363 1.71 -13.50 -33.71
C VAL A 363 1.73 -13.59 -35.25
N LEU A 364 2.90 -13.76 -35.83
CA LEU A 364 3.10 -13.88 -37.27
C LEU A 364 3.35 -15.31 -37.72
N ASP A 365 3.27 -16.28 -36.78
CA ASP A 365 3.59 -17.71 -36.97
C ASP A 365 5.07 -17.94 -37.39
N MET A 366 5.94 -16.99 -36.98
CA MET A 366 7.37 -16.99 -37.22
C MET A 366 8.12 -17.66 -36.07
N GLN A 367 8.19 -19.00 -36.09
CA GLN A 367 8.88 -19.78 -35.06
C GLN A 367 10.34 -20.05 -35.46
N TYR A 368 11.09 -18.97 -35.67
CA TYR A 368 12.53 -19.05 -36.02
C TYR A 368 13.38 -18.58 -34.83
N LEU A 369 14.43 -19.35 -34.55
CA LEU A 369 15.54 -18.93 -33.70
C LEU A 369 16.70 -18.49 -34.60
N LYS A 370 17.32 -17.34 -34.21
CA LYS A 370 18.52 -16.86 -34.89
C LYS A 370 19.72 -17.61 -34.32
N LEU A 371 20.42 -18.37 -35.18
CA LEU A 371 21.62 -19.09 -34.82
C LEU A 371 22.87 -18.38 -35.39
N GLY A 372 23.65 -17.77 -34.51
CA GLY A 372 25.01 -17.30 -34.55
C GLY A 372 25.61 -16.80 -35.89
N LEU A 373 26.39 -17.59 -36.55
CA LEU A 373 27.24 -17.17 -37.66
C LEU A 373 26.43 -16.97 -38.94
N GLY A 374 26.26 -15.71 -39.39
CA GLY A 374 25.67 -15.39 -40.69
C GLY A 374 24.14 -15.26 -40.70
N ASP A 375 23.51 -15.01 -39.56
CA ASP A 375 22.05 -14.79 -39.42
C ASP A 375 21.20 -15.99 -39.91
N VAL A 376 21.68 -17.20 -39.65
CA VAL A 376 20.97 -18.44 -39.96
C VAL A 376 19.72 -18.57 -39.12
N LEU A 377 18.56 -18.87 -39.73
CA LEU A 377 17.28 -19.00 -39.07
C LEU A 377 16.88 -20.47 -38.93
N TYR A 378 16.70 -20.96 -37.71
CA TYR A 378 16.22 -22.30 -37.42
C TYR A 378 14.70 -22.29 -37.19
N ASN A 379 13.98 -23.08 -38.03
CA ASN A 379 12.53 -23.23 -37.85
C ASN A 379 12.25 -24.35 -36.85
N ILE A 380 11.60 -23.98 -35.73
CA ILE A 380 11.31 -24.91 -34.63
C ILE A 380 10.25 -25.96 -35.01
N LYS A 381 9.36 -25.67 -35.98
CA LYS A 381 8.25 -26.57 -36.38
C LYS A 381 8.72 -27.72 -37.23
N ASP A 382 9.52 -27.43 -38.25
CA ASP A 382 9.94 -28.40 -39.25
C ASP A 382 11.41 -28.79 -39.14
N GLY A 383 12.15 -28.18 -38.20
CA GLY A 383 13.55 -28.50 -37.96
C GLY A 383 14.51 -28.03 -39.05
N LYS A 384 14.04 -27.24 -40.01
CA LYS A 384 14.85 -26.80 -41.16
C LYS A 384 15.61 -25.51 -40.85
N ILE A 385 16.76 -25.36 -41.47
CA ILE A 385 17.64 -24.19 -41.36
C ILE A 385 17.50 -23.37 -42.64
N PHE A 386 17.12 -22.12 -42.52
CA PHE A 386 17.10 -21.14 -43.60
C PHE A 386 18.30 -20.21 -43.52
N VAL A 387 19.06 -20.10 -44.60
CA VAL A 387 20.22 -19.22 -44.71
C VAL A 387 19.86 -18.03 -45.59
N PRO A 388 19.52 -16.85 -45.00
CA PRO A 388 19.03 -15.71 -45.78
C PRO A 388 19.98 -15.18 -46.84
N ASN A 389 21.30 -15.30 -46.62
CA ASN A 389 22.32 -14.81 -47.56
C ASN A 389 22.41 -15.62 -48.85
N THR A 390 22.00 -16.87 -48.83
CA THR A 390 22.09 -17.79 -50.01
C THR A 390 20.72 -18.24 -50.49
N GLY A 391 19.64 -17.98 -49.73
CA GLY A 391 18.31 -18.53 -49.99
C GLY A 391 18.24 -20.05 -49.81
N ALA A 392 19.26 -20.68 -49.24
CA ALA A 392 19.29 -22.11 -49.06
C ALA A 392 18.47 -22.57 -47.86
N ILE A 393 17.67 -23.62 -48.03
CA ILE A 393 17.00 -24.35 -46.95
C ILE A 393 17.75 -25.68 -46.78
N VAL A 394 18.29 -25.90 -45.58
CA VAL A 394 19.04 -27.09 -45.22
C VAL A 394 18.24 -27.90 -44.21
N ASP A 395 18.00 -29.16 -44.48
CA ASP A 395 17.48 -30.13 -43.51
C ASP A 395 18.64 -30.81 -42.78
N PRO A 396 18.90 -30.54 -41.50
CA PRO A 396 20.02 -31.13 -40.77
C PRO A 396 19.93 -32.65 -40.64
N ASN A 397 18.73 -33.22 -40.83
CA ASN A 397 18.48 -34.65 -40.68
C ASN A 397 18.61 -35.43 -42.01
N ASN A 398 18.57 -34.74 -43.15
CA ASN A 398 18.47 -35.42 -44.47
C ASN A 398 19.55 -35.03 -45.47
N ASN A 399 20.52 -34.17 -45.11
CA ASN A 399 21.59 -33.63 -45.98
C ASN A 399 21.09 -33.01 -47.31
N ASP A 400 19.82 -32.80 -47.49
CA ASP A 400 19.23 -32.16 -48.65
C ASP A 400 19.34 -30.64 -48.56
N VAL A 401 19.92 -30.01 -49.55
CA VAL A 401 20.01 -28.55 -49.68
C VAL A 401 19.10 -28.14 -50.83
N GLU A 402 17.95 -27.59 -50.49
CA GLU A 402 17.04 -26.93 -51.45
C GLU A 402 17.41 -25.45 -51.57
N ILE A 403 17.70 -24.97 -52.76
CA ILE A 403 17.92 -23.54 -53.05
C ILE A 403 16.66 -23.04 -53.74
N GLU A 404 15.86 -22.22 -53.04
CA GLU A 404 14.79 -21.47 -53.69
C GLU A 404 15.41 -20.46 -54.68
N LYS A 405 15.03 -20.61 -55.96
CA LYS A 405 15.45 -19.71 -57.05
C LYS A 405 14.56 -18.47 -57.13
#